data_3affd264c2edea04491ebaa585f46545
#
_entry.id   3affd264c2edea04491ebaa585f46545
#
_cell.length_a   1.000
_cell.length_b   1.000
_cell.length_c   1.000
_cell.angle_alpha   90.00
_cell.angle_beta   90.00
_cell.angle_gamma   90.00
#
_symmetry.space_group_name_H-M   'P 1'
#
loop_
_entity.id
_entity.type
_entity.pdbx_description
1 polymer ?
#
loop_
_entity_poly.entity_id
_entity_poly.type
_entity_poly.pdbx_seq_one_letter_code
_entity_poly.pdbx_strand_id
1 'polypeptide(L)'
;MKRFICIIAALVMIMPGGMAQTVNGLFRQFKDQPEAEYRNLAPLLMGVIKTFAIDEEDDKEDVKVIKSIKSIRVLDLEECAPEIRREYARKSRTLKPSGMEMLMQVKEDEGTVRIWAKIKREKVEEVLVLTPDKMVSIKGRFDLDKISQLINQD
;
A
#
# COMPACT_ATOMS: atom_id res chain seq x y z
N MET A 1 27.04 10.20 21.07
CA MET A 1 25.92 9.64 20.30
C MET A 1 25.44 10.49 19.11
N LYS A 2 25.43 11.81 19.23
CA LYS A 2 25.08 12.70 18.11
C LYS A 2 26.02 12.61 16.91
N ARG A 3 27.29 12.27 17.11
CA ARG A 3 28.28 12.11 16.03
C ARG A 3 28.04 10.86 15.19
N PHE A 4 27.52 9.78 15.77
CA PHE A 4 27.16 8.56 15.03
C PHE A 4 25.94 8.74 14.16
N ILE A 5 24.97 9.52 14.63
CA ILE A 5 23.76 9.83 13.86
C ILE A 5 24.09 10.68 12.63
N CYS A 6 25.03 11.63 12.80
CA CYS A 6 25.50 12.45 11.66
C CYS A 6 26.26 11.62 10.62
N ILE A 7 27.04 10.63 11.04
CA ILE A 7 27.80 9.76 10.12
C ILE A 7 26.83 8.84 9.36
N ILE A 8 25.82 8.30 10.05
CA ILE A 8 24.78 7.47 9.39
C ILE A 8 23.94 8.31 8.44
N ALA A 9 23.58 9.54 8.82
CA ALA A 9 22.88 10.47 7.96
C ALA A 9 23.72 10.88 6.74
N ALA A 10 25.04 11.07 6.92
CA ALA A 10 25.96 11.38 5.83
C ALA A 10 26.15 10.19 4.87
N LEU A 11 26.17 8.96 5.39
CA LEU A 11 26.24 7.75 4.58
C LEU A 11 24.97 7.51 3.76
N VAL A 12 23.81 7.89 4.28
CA VAL A 12 22.54 7.84 3.55
C VAL A 12 22.50 8.90 2.44
N MET A 13 23.18 10.02 2.62
CA MET A 13 23.29 11.07 1.60
C MET A 13 24.26 10.74 0.47
N ILE A 14 25.19 9.81 0.69
CA ILE A 14 26.19 9.42 -0.31
C ILE A 14 25.70 8.26 -1.20
N MET A 15 24.54 7.69 -0.90
CA MET A 15 23.94 6.76 -1.85
C MET A 15 23.62 7.52 -3.14
N PRO A 16 24.23 7.14 -4.28
CA PRO A 16 23.94 7.81 -5.54
C PRO A 16 22.42 7.79 -5.76
N GLY A 17 21.84 8.95 -6.02
CA GLY A 17 20.40 9.15 -6.18
C GLY A 17 19.81 8.41 -7.37
N GLY A 18 20.05 7.11 -7.45
CA GLY A 18 19.60 6.26 -8.54
C GLY A 18 18.78 5.07 -8.13
N MET A 19 18.59 4.85 -6.82
CA MET A 19 17.67 3.81 -6.40
C MET A 19 16.26 4.39 -6.34
N ALA A 20 15.48 4.14 -7.40
CA ALA A 20 14.07 4.42 -7.40
C ALA A 20 13.43 3.75 -6.17
N GLN A 21 12.68 4.51 -5.38
CA GLN A 21 11.91 3.96 -4.27
C GLN A 21 10.98 2.86 -4.80
N THR A 22 11.08 1.68 -4.22
CA THR A 22 10.17 0.60 -4.53
C THR A 22 9.09 0.49 -3.46
N VAL A 23 7.97 -0.12 -3.81
CA VAL A 23 6.90 -0.41 -2.86
C VAL A 23 7.44 -1.22 -1.67
N ASN A 24 8.18 -2.27 -1.96
CA ASN A 24 8.80 -3.10 -0.93
C ASN A 24 9.82 -2.33 -0.08
N GLY A 25 10.56 -1.43 -0.71
CA GLY A 25 11.51 -0.56 -0.02
C GLY A 25 10.84 0.37 0.98
N LEU A 26 9.71 0.96 0.62
CA LEU A 26 8.93 1.79 1.54
C LEU A 26 8.38 0.98 2.72
N PHE A 27 7.79 -0.17 2.48
CA PHE A 27 7.34 -1.05 3.56
C PHE A 27 8.48 -1.41 4.50
N ARG A 28 9.62 -1.79 3.95
CA ARG A 28 10.80 -2.18 4.74
C ARG A 28 11.35 -1.03 5.56
N GLN A 29 11.37 0.17 5.00
CA GLN A 29 11.91 1.35 5.67
C GLN A 29 11.04 1.80 6.84
N PHE A 30 9.73 1.76 6.71
CA PHE A 30 8.83 2.36 7.69
C PHE A 30 8.17 1.36 8.65
N LYS A 31 8.14 0.06 8.32
CA LYS A 31 7.48 -0.94 9.17
C LYS A 31 8.06 -1.07 10.58
N ASP A 32 9.34 -0.77 10.76
CA ASP A 32 10.04 -0.89 12.03
C ASP A 32 10.18 0.44 12.78
N GLN A 33 9.56 1.51 12.29
CA GLN A 33 9.57 2.81 12.97
C GLN A 33 8.75 2.75 14.26
N PRO A 34 9.14 3.54 15.30
CA PRO A 34 8.33 3.61 16.52
C PRO A 34 6.88 3.99 16.23
N GLU A 35 5.94 3.28 16.82
CA GLU A 35 4.50 3.44 16.68
C GLU A 35 3.96 3.12 15.26
N ALA A 36 4.77 2.58 14.36
CA ALA A 36 4.29 2.09 13.08
C ALA A 36 3.56 0.76 13.25
N GLU A 37 2.39 0.64 12.64
CA GLU A 37 1.68 -0.63 12.56
C GLU A 37 1.86 -1.25 11.17
N TYR A 38 2.40 -2.44 11.13
CA TYR A 38 2.54 -3.22 9.92
C TYR A 38 1.78 -4.53 10.05
N ARG A 39 0.92 -4.81 9.08
CA ARG A 39 0.16 -6.06 9.03
C ARG A 39 0.28 -6.69 7.65
N ASN A 40 0.54 -7.97 7.65
CA ASN A 40 0.46 -8.82 6.47
C ASN A 40 -0.65 -9.83 6.69
N LEU A 41 -1.75 -9.66 5.99
CA LEU A 41 -3.00 -10.39 6.24
C LEU A 41 -3.16 -11.64 5.37
N ALA A 42 -2.16 -12.01 4.57
CA ALA A 42 -2.26 -13.13 3.66
C ALA A 42 -2.70 -14.45 4.33
N PRO A 43 -2.06 -14.89 5.43
CA PRO A 43 -2.47 -16.14 6.09
C PRO A 43 -3.81 -16.04 6.82
N LEU A 44 -4.08 -14.89 7.43
CA LEU A 44 -5.32 -14.65 8.17
C LEU A 44 -6.50 -14.47 7.23
N LEU A 45 -6.29 -13.80 6.11
CA LEU A 45 -7.32 -13.54 5.13
C LEU A 45 -7.90 -14.82 4.55
N MET A 46 -7.04 -15.79 4.24
CA MET A 46 -7.47 -17.09 3.71
C MET A 46 -8.35 -17.85 4.72
N GLY A 47 -8.05 -17.75 6.00
CA GLY A 47 -8.88 -18.36 7.06
C GLY A 47 -10.22 -17.64 7.24
N VAL A 48 -10.19 -16.32 7.30
CA VAL A 48 -11.38 -15.48 7.47
C VAL A 48 -12.33 -15.62 6.28
N ILE A 49 -11.80 -15.58 5.07
CA ILE A 49 -12.61 -15.70 3.85
C ILE A 49 -13.29 -17.05 3.78
N LYS A 50 -12.59 -18.13 4.11
CA LYS A 50 -13.19 -19.46 4.14
C LYS A 50 -14.30 -19.58 5.18
N THR A 51 -14.18 -18.86 6.29
CA THR A 51 -15.17 -18.88 7.37
C THR A 51 -16.41 -18.05 7.03
N PHE A 52 -16.22 -16.87 6.47
CA PHE A 52 -17.32 -15.96 6.11
C PHE A 52 -18.00 -16.29 4.77
N ALA A 53 -17.29 -16.86 3.83
CA ALA A 53 -17.84 -17.22 2.52
C ALA A 53 -18.83 -18.40 2.57
N ILE A 54 -18.90 -19.11 3.70
CA ILE A 54 -19.78 -20.28 3.87
C ILE A 54 -21.16 -19.86 4.39
N ASP A 55 -21.28 -18.69 5.06
CA ASP A 55 -22.48 -18.32 5.80
C ASP A 55 -23.34 -17.22 5.17
N GLU A 56 -22.93 -16.60 4.07
CA GLU A 56 -23.71 -15.52 3.48
C GLU A 56 -24.20 -15.86 2.07
N GLU A 57 -25.52 -15.84 1.93
CA GLU A 57 -26.22 -15.92 0.65
C GLU A 57 -26.05 -14.66 -0.20
N ASP A 58 -25.27 -13.69 0.28
CA ASP A 58 -25.11 -12.40 -0.38
C ASP A 58 -24.02 -12.41 -1.46
N ASP A 59 -24.42 -11.93 -2.62
CA ASP A 59 -23.67 -11.62 -3.83
C ASP A 59 -22.43 -12.48 -4.11
N LYS A 60 -22.63 -13.47 -4.95
CA LYS A 60 -21.59 -14.35 -5.49
C LYS A 60 -20.42 -13.61 -6.13
N GLU A 61 -20.60 -12.34 -6.51
CA GLU A 61 -19.57 -11.53 -7.13
C GLU A 61 -18.59 -10.96 -6.10
N ASP A 62 -19.07 -10.45 -4.97
CA ASP A 62 -18.21 -9.94 -3.90
C ASP A 62 -17.38 -11.07 -3.29
N VAL A 63 -17.97 -12.24 -3.14
CA VAL A 63 -17.26 -13.44 -2.69
C VAL A 63 -16.15 -13.84 -3.67
N LYS A 64 -16.36 -13.70 -4.98
CA LYS A 64 -15.33 -13.99 -5.99
C LYS A 64 -14.18 -13.00 -5.91
N VAL A 65 -14.46 -11.71 -5.71
CA VAL A 65 -13.43 -10.67 -5.55
C VAL A 65 -12.59 -10.98 -4.32
N ILE A 66 -13.23 -11.26 -3.19
CA ILE A 66 -12.56 -11.60 -1.94
C ILE A 66 -11.70 -12.86 -2.09
N LYS A 67 -12.23 -13.90 -2.74
CA LYS A 67 -11.48 -15.14 -3.01
C LYS A 67 -10.28 -14.95 -3.94
N SER A 68 -10.30 -13.92 -4.76
CA SER A 68 -9.19 -13.61 -5.67
C SER A 68 -8.05 -12.86 -4.98
N ILE A 69 -8.23 -12.37 -3.76
CA ILE A 69 -7.19 -11.70 -2.99
C ILE A 69 -6.18 -12.73 -2.48
N LYS A 70 -4.91 -12.52 -2.82
CA LYS A 70 -3.81 -13.38 -2.37
C LYS A 70 -3.14 -12.85 -1.11
N SER A 71 -2.98 -11.53 -1.01
CA SER A 71 -2.37 -10.91 0.16
C SER A 71 -2.80 -9.46 0.28
N ILE A 72 -2.85 -9.01 1.53
CA ILE A 72 -3.02 -7.59 1.86
C ILE A 72 -1.91 -7.21 2.82
N ARG A 73 -1.18 -6.16 2.48
CA ARG A 73 -0.20 -5.55 3.38
C ARG A 73 -0.67 -4.14 3.71
N VAL A 74 -0.68 -3.83 4.99
CA VAL A 74 -1.07 -2.52 5.49
C VAL A 74 0.06 -1.96 6.33
N LEU A 75 0.46 -0.74 6.02
CA LEU A 75 1.37 0.06 6.83
C LEU A 75 0.60 1.29 7.29
N ASP A 76 0.46 1.45 8.58
CA ASP A 76 -0.21 2.59 9.21
C ASP A 76 0.79 3.36 10.06
N LEU A 77 1.00 4.62 9.70
CA LEU A 77 1.92 5.54 10.36
C LEU A 77 1.20 6.67 11.12
N GLU A 78 -0.10 6.55 11.30
CA GLU A 78 -0.93 7.59 11.92
C GLU A 78 -0.44 7.99 13.31
N GLU A 79 -0.01 7.01 14.11
CA GLU A 79 0.49 7.22 15.47
C GLU A 79 2.00 7.52 15.53
N CYS A 80 2.69 7.53 14.39
CA CYS A 80 4.11 7.84 14.34
C CYS A 80 4.38 9.33 14.58
N ALA A 81 5.62 9.65 14.94
CA ALA A 81 6.08 11.02 15.07
C ALA A 81 5.87 11.81 13.77
N PRO A 82 5.59 13.13 13.88
CA PRO A 82 5.34 13.97 12.69
C PRO A 82 6.50 13.95 11.66
N GLU A 83 7.74 13.81 12.11
CA GLU A 83 8.92 13.71 11.25
C GLU A 83 8.87 12.47 10.37
N ILE A 84 8.47 11.34 10.95
CA ILE A 84 8.36 10.06 10.24
C ILE A 84 7.25 10.14 9.20
N ARG A 85 6.09 10.69 9.56
CA ARG A 85 4.97 10.86 8.63
C ARG A 85 5.32 11.79 7.47
N ARG A 86 6.03 12.88 7.75
CA ARG A 86 6.49 13.82 6.71
C ARG A 86 7.48 13.17 5.75
N GLU A 87 8.41 12.39 6.28
CA GLU A 87 9.37 11.67 5.45
C GLU A 87 8.68 10.62 4.56
N TYR A 88 7.73 9.88 5.11
CA TYR A 88 6.92 8.95 4.34
C TYR A 88 6.13 9.68 3.24
N ALA A 89 5.45 10.78 3.58
CA ALA A 89 4.68 11.57 2.62
C ALA A 89 5.56 12.09 1.47
N ARG A 90 6.78 12.54 1.79
CA ARG A 90 7.75 12.99 0.79
C ARG A 90 8.19 11.88 -0.15
N LYS A 91 8.52 10.71 0.41
CA LYS A 91 8.97 9.55 -0.37
C LYS A 91 7.85 8.93 -1.18
N SER A 92 6.66 8.84 -0.62
CA SER A 92 5.51 8.30 -1.34
C SER A 92 5.07 9.20 -2.51
N ARG A 93 5.27 10.51 -2.38
CA ARG A 93 4.96 11.46 -3.45
C ARG A 93 5.79 11.22 -4.71
N THR A 94 7.04 10.85 -4.56
CA THR A 94 7.97 10.60 -5.67
C THR A 94 7.99 9.14 -6.10
N LEU A 95 7.25 8.28 -5.41
CA LEU A 95 7.17 6.86 -5.76
C LEU A 95 6.48 6.68 -7.11
N LYS A 96 7.18 6.01 -8.01
CA LYS A 96 6.63 5.53 -9.28
C LYS A 96 6.76 4.02 -9.31
N PRO A 97 5.73 3.29 -8.89
CA PRO A 97 5.81 1.83 -8.85
C PRO A 97 6.03 1.24 -10.24
N SER A 98 7.05 0.41 -10.37
CA SER A 98 7.40 -0.22 -11.64
C SER A 98 6.27 -1.13 -12.13
N GLY A 99 5.88 -0.96 -13.39
CA GLY A 99 4.83 -1.77 -13.99
C GLY A 99 3.41 -1.43 -13.54
N MET A 100 3.24 -0.34 -12.79
CA MET A 100 1.93 0.11 -12.32
C MET A 100 1.47 1.36 -13.06
N GLU A 101 0.16 1.53 -13.18
CA GLU A 101 -0.50 2.69 -13.72
C GLU A 101 -1.26 3.44 -12.62
N MET A 102 -1.22 4.76 -12.65
CA MET A 102 -2.02 5.57 -11.72
C MET A 102 -3.48 5.57 -12.18
N LEU A 103 -4.37 5.03 -11.35
CA LEU A 103 -5.79 5.02 -11.63
C LEU A 103 -6.50 6.26 -11.11
N MET A 104 -6.07 6.78 -9.97
CA MET A 104 -6.74 7.89 -9.32
C MET A 104 -5.75 8.69 -8.49
N GLN A 105 -5.94 10.00 -8.49
CA GLN A 105 -5.28 10.93 -7.58
C GLN A 105 -6.30 11.93 -7.08
N VAL A 106 -6.47 11.99 -5.77
CA VAL A 106 -7.41 12.92 -5.13
C VAL A 106 -6.64 13.77 -4.12
N LYS A 107 -6.82 15.06 -4.19
CA LYS A 107 -6.32 15.99 -3.17
C LYS A 107 -7.38 16.18 -2.10
N GLU A 108 -7.00 15.88 -0.87
CA GLU A 108 -7.82 16.10 0.31
C GLU A 108 -7.13 17.12 1.21
N ASP A 109 -7.84 17.60 2.25
CA ASP A 109 -7.32 18.61 3.17
C ASP A 109 -6.05 18.12 3.90
N GLU A 110 -5.97 16.83 4.19
CA GLU A 110 -4.84 16.20 4.88
C GLU A 110 -3.71 15.78 3.97
N GLY A 111 -3.89 15.87 2.66
CA GLY A 111 -2.88 15.49 1.68
C GLY A 111 -3.47 14.77 0.46
N THR A 112 -2.62 14.13 -0.30
CA THR A 112 -3.02 13.49 -1.56
C THR A 112 -3.15 11.99 -1.40
N VAL A 113 -4.28 11.44 -1.85
CA VAL A 113 -4.50 9.99 -1.98
C VAL A 113 -4.22 9.60 -3.41
N ARG A 114 -3.43 8.54 -3.60
CA ARG A 114 -3.10 7.98 -4.91
C ARG A 114 -3.42 6.50 -4.94
N ILE A 115 -4.00 6.06 -6.04
CA ILE A 115 -4.28 4.65 -6.28
C ILE A 115 -3.56 4.23 -7.55
N TRP A 116 -2.68 3.24 -7.41
CA TRP A 116 -1.95 2.61 -8.48
C TRP A 116 -2.43 1.19 -8.68
N ALA A 117 -2.36 0.69 -9.90
CA ALA A 117 -2.68 -0.70 -10.20
C ALA A 117 -1.69 -1.30 -11.20
N LYS A 118 -1.38 -2.56 -10.97
CA LYS A 118 -0.64 -3.38 -11.92
C LYS A 118 -1.65 -4.16 -12.75
N ILE A 119 -1.75 -3.82 -14.03
CA ILE A 119 -2.71 -4.42 -14.95
C ILE A 119 -1.94 -5.30 -15.94
N LYS A 120 -2.38 -6.54 -16.07
CA LYS A 120 -1.80 -7.49 -17.01
C LYS A 120 -2.92 -8.31 -17.65
N ARG A 121 -3.00 -8.27 -18.98
CA ARG A 121 -4.02 -8.99 -19.75
C ARG A 121 -5.44 -8.74 -19.25
N GLU A 122 -5.81 -7.46 -19.08
CA GLU A 122 -7.12 -7.02 -18.59
C GLU A 122 -7.46 -7.43 -17.14
N LYS A 123 -6.49 -7.99 -16.43
CA LYS A 123 -6.62 -8.33 -15.01
C LYS A 123 -5.75 -7.42 -14.16
N VAL A 124 -6.28 -7.01 -13.02
CA VAL A 124 -5.51 -6.27 -12.02
C VAL A 124 -4.83 -7.27 -11.10
N GLU A 125 -3.51 -7.24 -11.05
CA GLU A 125 -2.72 -8.15 -10.19
C GLU A 125 -2.36 -7.52 -8.84
N GLU A 126 -2.28 -6.21 -8.78
CA GLU A 126 -1.95 -5.49 -7.55
C GLU A 126 -2.61 -4.12 -7.56
N VAL A 127 -3.13 -3.73 -6.42
CA VAL A 127 -3.62 -2.36 -6.16
C VAL A 127 -2.81 -1.79 -5.02
N LEU A 128 -2.29 -0.59 -5.22
CA LEU A 128 -1.54 0.14 -4.21
C LEU A 128 -2.26 1.45 -3.89
N VAL A 129 -2.63 1.61 -2.63
CA VAL A 129 -3.25 2.84 -2.12
C VAL A 129 -2.24 3.57 -1.25
N LEU A 130 -1.97 4.81 -1.59
CA LEU A 130 -1.05 5.69 -0.86
C LEU A 130 -1.84 6.87 -0.32
N THR A 131 -1.86 7.01 0.99
CA THR A 131 -2.39 8.17 1.70
C THR A 131 -1.24 8.92 2.38
N PRO A 132 -1.47 10.09 3.00
CA PRO A 132 -0.41 10.81 3.70
C PRO A 132 0.27 10.04 4.84
N ASP A 133 -0.40 9.06 5.41
CA ASP A 133 0.07 8.31 6.58
C ASP A 133 -0.11 6.80 6.49
N LYS A 134 -0.63 6.30 5.37
CA LYS A 134 -0.91 4.87 5.20
C LYS A 134 -0.51 4.37 3.82
N MET A 135 -0.14 3.12 3.77
CA MET A 135 0.10 2.40 2.52
C MET A 135 -0.58 1.05 2.57
N VAL A 136 -1.39 0.76 1.57
CA VAL A 136 -2.09 -0.53 1.45
C VAL A 136 -1.73 -1.15 0.11
N SER A 137 -1.23 -2.36 0.13
CA SER A 137 -0.95 -3.16 -1.07
C SER A 137 -1.84 -4.39 -1.07
N ILE A 138 -2.66 -4.53 -2.09
CA ILE A 138 -3.56 -5.66 -2.26
C ILE A 138 -3.10 -6.43 -3.51
N LYS A 139 -2.66 -7.66 -3.31
CA LYS A 139 -2.29 -8.56 -4.40
C LYS A 139 -3.39 -9.60 -4.62
N GLY A 140 -3.65 -9.89 -5.87
CA GLY A 140 -4.65 -10.85 -6.25
C GLY A 140 -4.79 -10.94 -7.75
N ARG A 141 -5.99 -11.26 -8.20
CA ARG A 141 -6.33 -11.30 -9.62
C ARG A 141 -7.77 -10.86 -9.79
N PHE A 142 -7.94 -9.59 -10.17
CA PHE A 142 -9.24 -8.93 -10.21
C PHE A 142 -9.62 -8.52 -11.63
N ASP A 143 -10.90 -8.52 -11.92
CA ASP A 143 -11.40 -7.87 -13.14
C ASP A 143 -11.41 -6.35 -12.94
N LEU A 144 -10.91 -5.62 -13.95
CA LEU A 144 -10.84 -4.15 -13.88
C LEU A 144 -12.22 -3.52 -13.71
N ASP A 145 -13.23 -4.08 -14.37
CA ASP A 145 -14.61 -3.59 -14.29
C ASP A 145 -15.16 -3.65 -12.86
N LYS A 146 -14.81 -4.68 -12.11
CA LYS A 146 -15.25 -4.84 -10.71
C LYS A 146 -14.61 -3.83 -9.77
N ILE A 147 -13.34 -3.49 -10.00
CA ILE A 147 -12.66 -2.45 -9.22
C ILE A 147 -13.27 -1.09 -9.50
N SER A 148 -13.61 -0.79 -10.76
CA SER A 148 -14.28 0.45 -11.13
C SER A 148 -15.65 0.59 -10.46
N GLN A 149 -16.38 -0.49 -10.29
CA GLN A 149 -17.65 -0.50 -9.58
C GLN A 149 -17.48 -0.20 -8.09
N LEU A 150 -16.44 -0.74 -7.46
CA LEU A 150 -16.15 -0.49 -6.04
C LEU A 150 -15.75 0.98 -5.79
N ILE A 151 -15.03 1.59 -6.72
CA ILE A 151 -14.62 2.99 -6.63
C ILE A 151 -15.79 3.95 -6.83
N ASN A 152 -16.75 3.57 -7.65
CA ASN A 152 -17.89 4.42 -8.01
C ASN A 152 -19.11 4.27 -7.08
N GLN A 153 -19.03 3.46 -6.04
CA GLN A 153 -20.12 3.26 -5.08
C GLN A 153 -20.22 4.33 -3.98
N ASP A 154 -19.34 5.30 -3.97
CA ASP A 154 -19.40 6.42 -3.01
C ASP A 154 -20.02 7.67 -3.64
#